data_11023ab2f83b30b8b4beccd5d262a8de
#
_entry.id   11023ab2f83b30b8b4beccd5d262a8de
#
_cell.length_a   1.000
_cell.length_b   1.000
_cell.length_c   1.000
_cell.angle_alpha   90.00
_cell.angle_beta   90.00
_cell.angle_gamma   90.00
#
_symmetry.space_group_name_H-M   'P 1'
#
loop_
_entity.id
_entity.type
_entity.pdbx_description
1 polymer ?
#
loop_
_entity_poly.entity_id
_entity_poly.type
_entity_poly.pdbx_seq_one_letter_code
_entity_poly.pdbx_strand_id
1 'polypeptide(L)'
;AAATKGKGDLMSGGSRLTDMDGNRLNHHTGISCMSQYNVVDRGSVVVIDKAFNIEDAALFGCAVMTGVGAVINTARIRPGDSVAIIGLGGVGLNGIIGSKLAGAETIIAIDIDPSKFSRAEELGATHCFDSRNNDMVEEIRDLTNGGVDYAIDLAGVIQAMDTAYQIIRYGGSVVTAGLSPINTQFSFNHSDLVAQ
;
A
#
# COMPACT_ATOMS: atom_id res chain seq x y z
N ALA A 1 -14.61 -7.46 3.03
CA ALA A 1 -15.04 -6.28 3.82
C ALA A 1 -16.05 -5.44 3.02
N ALA A 2 -15.81 -5.15 1.75
CA ALA A 2 -16.76 -4.36 0.94
C ALA A 2 -18.13 -5.06 0.78
N ALA A 3 -18.14 -6.37 0.57
CA ALA A 3 -19.36 -7.15 0.41
C ALA A 3 -20.24 -7.19 1.67
N THR A 4 -19.63 -7.10 2.85
CA THR A 4 -20.32 -7.09 4.16
C THR A 4 -20.57 -5.66 4.67
N LYS A 5 -20.25 -4.64 3.86
CA LYS A 5 -20.36 -3.22 4.22
C LYS A 5 -19.67 -2.86 5.55
N GLY A 6 -18.58 -3.55 5.87
CA GLY A 6 -17.80 -3.31 7.08
C GLY A 6 -18.46 -3.71 8.40
N LYS A 7 -19.58 -4.45 8.35
CA LYS A 7 -20.33 -4.84 9.56
C LYS A 7 -19.72 -6.02 10.33
N GLY A 8 -18.62 -6.59 9.85
CA GLY A 8 -18.03 -7.79 10.44
C GLY A 8 -18.92 -9.04 10.33
N ASP A 9 -19.79 -9.06 9.33
CA ASP A 9 -20.61 -10.22 8.98
C ASP A 9 -19.86 -11.19 8.08
N LEU A 10 -20.30 -12.44 8.04
CA LEU A 10 -19.99 -13.36 6.97
C LEU A 10 -20.58 -12.87 5.64
N MET A 11 -20.06 -13.35 4.49
CA MET A 11 -20.63 -13.02 3.18
C MET A 11 -22.11 -13.41 3.06
N SER A 12 -22.51 -14.50 3.73
CA SER A 12 -23.90 -14.98 3.85
C SER A 12 -24.74 -14.18 4.86
N GLY A 13 -24.17 -13.21 5.53
CA GLY A 13 -24.77 -12.45 6.62
C GLY A 13 -24.58 -13.09 7.99
N GLY A 14 -24.72 -12.27 9.04
CA GLY A 14 -24.64 -12.72 10.42
C GLY A 14 -23.24 -13.09 10.91
N SER A 15 -23.17 -13.66 12.12
CA SER A 15 -21.95 -14.19 12.72
C SER A 15 -22.20 -15.58 13.31
N ARG A 16 -21.16 -16.40 13.29
CA ARG A 16 -21.14 -17.71 13.96
C ARG A 16 -20.39 -17.68 15.28
N LEU A 17 -19.80 -16.55 15.61
CA LEU A 17 -18.98 -16.37 16.79
C LEU A 17 -19.78 -15.66 17.87
N THR A 18 -19.70 -16.17 19.09
CA THR A 18 -20.20 -15.53 20.30
C THR A 18 -19.12 -15.57 21.38
N ASP A 19 -19.14 -14.61 22.29
CA ASP A 19 -18.36 -14.69 23.52
C ASP A 19 -19.00 -15.68 24.53
N MET A 20 -18.40 -15.78 25.71
CA MET A 20 -18.87 -16.69 26.75
C MET A 20 -20.23 -16.28 27.35
N ASP A 21 -20.62 -15.03 27.20
CA ASP A 21 -21.89 -14.46 27.65
C ASP A 21 -22.99 -14.53 26.57
N GLY A 22 -22.67 -15.10 25.40
CA GLY A 22 -23.58 -15.25 24.28
C GLY A 22 -23.69 -13.99 23.40
N ASN A 23 -22.90 -12.96 23.64
CA ASN A 23 -22.90 -11.78 22.80
C ASN A 23 -22.23 -12.09 21.45
N ARG A 24 -22.80 -11.50 20.39
CA ARG A 24 -22.28 -11.68 19.05
C ARG A 24 -20.89 -11.08 18.90
N LEU A 25 -19.94 -11.84 18.35
CA LEU A 25 -18.64 -11.37 17.89
C LEU A 25 -18.64 -11.20 16.38
N ASN A 26 -18.01 -10.13 15.92
CA ASN A 26 -17.86 -9.86 14.49
C ASN A 26 -16.71 -10.66 13.87
N HIS A 27 -16.86 -11.04 12.61
CA HIS A 27 -15.78 -11.66 11.85
C HIS A 27 -14.81 -10.60 11.32
N HIS A 28 -13.51 -10.78 11.57
CA HIS A 28 -12.48 -9.97 10.93
C HIS A 28 -12.48 -10.24 9.41
N THR A 29 -12.66 -9.19 8.62
CA THR A 29 -12.74 -9.23 7.13
C THR A 29 -13.80 -10.20 6.56
N GLY A 30 -14.76 -10.65 7.40
CA GLY A 30 -15.80 -11.61 7.02
C GLY A 30 -15.37 -13.08 7.05
N ILE A 31 -14.19 -13.39 7.58
CA ILE A 31 -13.61 -14.74 7.57
C ILE A 31 -13.25 -15.21 8.99
N SER A 32 -12.37 -14.50 9.72
CA SER A 32 -11.85 -14.89 11.04
C SER A 32 -11.26 -16.30 11.04
N CYS A 33 -10.16 -16.51 10.31
CA CYS A 33 -9.60 -17.84 10.07
C CYS A 33 -8.36 -18.18 10.94
N MET A 34 -8.20 -17.59 12.12
CA MET A 34 -7.13 -17.91 13.07
C MET A 34 -7.47 -19.16 13.90
N SER A 35 -7.70 -20.29 13.23
CA SER A 35 -7.99 -21.58 13.86
C SER A 35 -7.52 -22.74 12.98
N GLN A 36 -7.42 -23.94 13.58
CA GLN A 36 -6.98 -25.16 12.88
C GLN A 36 -7.96 -25.59 11.77
N TYR A 37 -9.24 -25.33 11.97
CA TYR A 37 -10.30 -25.65 11.00
C TYR A 37 -11.17 -24.42 10.80
N ASN A 38 -11.41 -24.07 9.55
CA ASN A 38 -12.20 -22.92 9.18
C ASN A 38 -13.29 -23.33 8.21
N VAL A 39 -14.49 -22.78 8.41
CA VAL A 39 -15.57 -22.82 7.43
C VAL A 39 -15.78 -21.42 6.92
N VAL A 40 -15.50 -21.18 5.66
CA VAL A 40 -15.59 -19.87 5.03
C VAL A 40 -16.50 -19.93 3.84
N ASP A 41 -17.04 -18.77 3.45
CA ASP A 41 -17.84 -18.66 2.23
C ASP A 41 -16.95 -18.92 1.00
N ARG A 42 -17.48 -19.62 0.01
CA ARG A 42 -16.78 -19.91 -1.25
C ARG A 42 -16.27 -18.65 -1.94
N GLY A 43 -16.99 -17.55 -1.85
CA GLY A 43 -16.61 -16.25 -2.41
C GLY A 43 -15.45 -15.57 -1.68
N SER A 44 -15.05 -16.10 -0.52
CA SER A 44 -13.93 -15.57 0.29
C SER A 44 -12.63 -16.32 0.08
N VAL A 45 -12.58 -17.31 -0.81
CA VAL A 45 -11.40 -18.14 -1.05
C VAL A 45 -11.04 -18.16 -2.53
N VAL A 46 -9.74 -18.28 -2.78
CA VAL A 46 -9.18 -18.50 -4.11
C VAL A 46 -8.38 -19.77 -4.07
N VAL A 47 -8.63 -20.66 -5.03
CA VAL A 47 -7.85 -21.89 -5.20
C VAL A 47 -6.53 -21.54 -5.86
N ILE A 48 -5.43 -21.92 -5.24
CA ILE A 48 -4.07 -21.74 -5.79
C ILE A 48 -3.49 -23.09 -6.19
N ASP A 49 -2.49 -23.09 -7.05
CA ASP A 49 -1.77 -24.30 -7.45
C ASP A 49 -1.06 -24.92 -6.22
N LYS A 50 -1.14 -26.24 -6.09
CA LYS A 50 -0.49 -27.00 -5.01
C LYS A 50 1.04 -26.92 -5.03
N ALA A 51 1.63 -26.52 -6.15
CA ALA A 51 3.07 -26.30 -6.27
C ALA A 51 3.55 -25.03 -5.53
N PHE A 52 2.65 -24.09 -5.20
CA PHE A 52 3.01 -22.92 -4.40
C PHE A 52 3.30 -23.33 -2.95
N ASN A 53 4.40 -22.79 -2.40
CA ASN A 53 4.65 -22.84 -0.98
C ASN A 53 3.53 -22.07 -0.24
N ILE A 54 2.87 -22.72 0.70
CA ILE A 54 1.74 -22.14 1.43
C ILE A 54 2.15 -20.96 2.33
N GLU A 55 3.39 -20.94 2.82
CA GLU A 55 3.94 -19.84 3.62
C GLU A 55 4.07 -18.57 2.77
N ASP A 56 4.58 -18.71 1.55
CA ASP A 56 4.68 -17.60 0.59
C ASP A 56 3.29 -17.16 0.12
N ALA A 57 2.39 -18.11 -0.09
CA ALA A 57 1.02 -17.85 -0.53
C ALA A 57 0.24 -16.97 0.44
N ALA A 58 0.55 -17.00 1.74
CA ALA A 58 -0.09 -16.17 2.76
C ALA A 58 0.09 -14.66 2.50
N LEU A 59 1.16 -14.25 1.82
CA LEU A 59 1.44 -12.85 1.50
C LEU A 59 0.54 -12.30 0.39
N PHE A 60 0.05 -13.16 -0.51
CA PHE A 60 -0.73 -12.74 -1.67
C PHE A 60 -2.08 -12.13 -1.31
N GLY A 61 -2.70 -12.59 -0.23
CA GLY A 61 -4.02 -12.10 0.20
C GLY A 61 -4.04 -10.66 0.69
N CYS A 62 -2.90 -10.05 0.98
CA CYS A 62 -2.81 -8.69 1.51
C CYS A 62 -1.64 -7.91 0.88
N ALA A 63 -0.40 -8.19 1.29
CA ALA A 63 0.76 -7.34 0.97
C ALA A 63 1.04 -7.25 -0.54
N VAL A 64 1.06 -8.39 -1.23
CA VAL A 64 1.31 -8.44 -2.68
C VAL A 64 0.19 -7.74 -3.44
N MET A 65 -1.06 -8.11 -3.18
CA MET A 65 -2.21 -7.56 -3.89
C MET A 65 -2.34 -6.05 -3.66
N THR A 66 -2.07 -5.57 -2.44
CA THR A 66 -2.16 -4.14 -2.12
C THR A 66 -1.03 -3.36 -2.78
N GLY A 67 0.23 -3.79 -2.62
CA GLY A 67 1.39 -3.08 -3.17
C GLY A 67 1.41 -3.06 -4.69
N VAL A 68 1.33 -4.23 -5.32
CA VAL A 68 1.29 -4.34 -6.79
C VAL A 68 0.03 -3.69 -7.36
N GLY A 69 -1.12 -3.89 -6.69
CA GLY A 69 -2.40 -3.33 -7.13
C GLY A 69 -2.47 -1.81 -7.05
N ALA A 70 -1.84 -1.19 -6.05
CA ALA A 70 -1.73 0.27 -5.96
C ALA A 70 -1.02 0.85 -7.17
N VAL A 71 0.03 0.19 -7.64
CA VAL A 71 0.82 0.58 -8.81
C VAL A 71 0.08 0.33 -10.12
N ILE A 72 -0.33 -0.92 -10.35
CA ILE A 72 -0.83 -1.36 -11.67
C ILE A 72 -2.29 -0.97 -11.88
N ASN A 73 -3.13 -1.15 -10.86
CA ASN A 73 -4.58 -0.97 -11.01
C ASN A 73 -5.06 0.43 -10.62
N THR A 74 -4.46 1.03 -9.57
CA THR A 74 -4.90 2.33 -9.05
C THR A 74 -4.13 3.46 -9.71
N ALA A 75 -2.81 3.52 -9.56
CA ALA A 75 -1.97 4.53 -10.20
C ALA A 75 -1.91 4.35 -11.73
N ARG A 76 -1.95 3.10 -12.20
CA ARG A 76 -1.84 2.75 -13.63
C ARG A 76 -0.55 3.24 -14.26
N ILE A 77 0.53 3.05 -13.54
CA ILE A 77 1.87 3.42 -13.96
C ILE A 77 2.20 2.80 -15.32
N ARG A 78 2.85 3.56 -16.17
CA ARG A 78 3.23 3.20 -17.55
C ARG A 78 4.75 3.14 -17.68
N PRO A 79 5.27 2.45 -18.71
CA PRO A 79 6.69 2.51 -19.03
C PRO A 79 7.17 3.95 -19.23
N GLY A 80 8.27 4.30 -18.56
CA GLY A 80 8.86 5.64 -18.57
C GLY A 80 8.40 6.59 -17.47
N ASP A 81 7.34 6.24 -16.72
CA ASP A 81 6.88 7.06 -15.58
C ASP A 81 7.88 7.01 -14.41
N SER A 82 7.88 8.07 -13.61
CA SER A 82 8.58 8.16 -12.33
C SER A 82 7.63 7.91 -11.16
N VAL A 83 8.05 7.09 -10.19
CA VAL A 83 7.23 6.72 -9.05
C VAL A 83 8.03 6.75 -7.75
N ALA A 84 7.44 7.29 -6.70
CA ALA A 84 7.96 7.22 -5.34
C ALA A 84 7.07 6.29 -4.49
N ILE A 85 7.67 5.31 -3.84
CA ILE A 85 7.04 4.42 -2.87
C ILE A 85 7.48 4.82 -1.47
N ILE A 86 6.54 5.25 -0.63
CA ILE A 86 6.79 5.76 0.71
C ILE A 86 6.35 4.71 1.74
N GLY A 87 7.32 4.22 2.51
CA GLY A 87 7.15 3.11 3.45
C GLY A 87 7.53 1.77 2.82
N LEU A 88 8.66 1.19 3.26
CA LEU A 88 9.25 -0.05 2.75
C LEU A 88 8.95 -1.25 3.66
N GLY A 89 7.71 -1.37 4.11
CA GLY A 89 7.19 -2.59 4.70
C GLY A 89 6.83 -3.63 3.63
N GLY A 90 6.17 -4.72 4.02
CA GLY A 90 5.78 -5.78 3.09
C GLY A 90 4.95 -5.27 1.90
N VAL A 91 4.04 -4.32 2.13
CA VAL A 91 3.25 -3.69 1.05
C VAL A 91 4.11 -2.81 0.17
N GLY A 92 5.00 -1.98 0.77
CA GLY A 92 5.87 -1.07 0.02
C GLY A 92 6.88 -1.78 -0.87
N LEU A 93 7.53 -2.84 -0.36
CA LEU A 93 8.43 -3.66 -1.19
C LEU A 93 7.70 -4.30 -2.37
N ASN A 94 6.44 -4.71 -2.20
CA ASN A 94 5.61 -5.15 -3.31
C ASN A 94 5.20 -3.99 -4.25
N GLY A 95 5.09 -2.76 -3.75
CA GLY A 95 4.96 -1.56 -4.58
C GLY A 95 6.18 -1.35 -5.50
N ILE A 96 7.40 -1.54 -4.96
CA ILE A 96 8.64 -1.50 -5.77
C ILE A 96 8.61 -2.57 -6.87
N ILE A 97 8.27 -3.82 -6.52
CA ILE A 97 8.13 -4.90 -7.51
C ILE A 97 7.10 -4.54 -8.58
N GLY A 98 5.93 -4.03 -8.17
CA GLY A 98 4.87 -3.60 -9.07
C GLY A 98 5.33 -2.49 -10.03
N SER A 99 6.09 -1.51 -9.53
CA SER A 99 6.65 -0.41 -10.32
C SER A 99 7.62 -0.90 -11.39
N LYS A 100 8.51 -1.83 -11.01
CA LYS A 100 9.43 -2.49 -11.94
C LYS A 100 8.68 -3.28 -13.02
N LEU A 101 7.66 -4.04 -12.63
CA LEU A 101 6.82 -4.82 -13.57
C LEU A 101 6.02 -3.92 -14.51
N ALA A 102 5.60 -2.73 -14.07
CA ALA A 102 4.91 -1.74 -14.89
C ALA A 102 5.85 -1.02 -15.88
N GLY A 103 7.17 -1.16 -15.70
CA GLY A 103 8.18 -0.51 -16.54
C GLY A 103 8.47 0.93 -16.16
N ALA A 104 8.23 1.32 -14.91
CA ALA A 104 8.64 2.63 -14.41
C ALA A 104 10.15 2.84 -14.63
N GLU A 105 10.54 4.02 -15.12
CA GLU A 105 11.95 4.36 -15.39
C GLU A 105 12.66 4.76 -14.10
N THR A 106 12.04 5.57 -13.29
CA THR A 106 12.56 6.03 -12.01
C THR A 106 11.69 5.48 -10.87
N ILE A 107 12.29 4.66 -10.01
CA ILE A 107 11.62 4.04 -8.86
C ILE A 107 12.32 4.50 -7.59
N ILE A 108 11.69 5.42 -6.87
CA ILE A 108 12.21 6.01 -5.65
C ILE A 108 11.62 5.27 -4.45
N ALA A 109 12.47 4.77 -3.57
CA ALA A 109 12.12 4.11 -2.32
C ALA A 109 12.39 5.07 -1.15
N ILE A 110 11.39 5.31 -0.30
CA ILE A 110 11.49 6.23 0.84
C ILE A 110 11.08 5.52 2.12
N ASP A 111 11.94 5.52 3.13
CA ASP A 111 11.64 4.98 4.48
C ASP A 111 12.45 5.73 5.54
N ILE A 112 12.03 5.62 6.80
CA ILE A 112 12.79 6.12 7.96
C ILE A 112 13.93 5.18 8.38
N ASP A 113 13.95 3.97 7.85
CA ASP A 113 14.91 2.92 8.20
C ASP A 113 15.78 2.55 6.98
N PRO A 114 17.00 3.10 6.89
CA PRO A 114 17.90 2.81 5.77
C PRO A 114 18.32 1.34 5.64
N SER A 115 18.14 0.53 6.67
CA SER A 115 18.45 -0.92 6.59
C SER A 115 17.61 -1.66 5.54
N LYS A 116 16.48 -1.07 5.11
CA LYS A 116 15.59 -1.63 4.10
C LYS A 116 15.99 -1.28 2.66
N PHE A 117 16.91 -0.34 2.46
CA PHE A 117 17.24 0.19 1.14
C PHE A 117 17.89 -0.85 0.23
N SER A 118 18.84 -1.62 0.75
CA SER A 118 19.45 -2.71 -0.01
C SER A 118 18.40 -3.68 -0.58
N ARG A 119 17.37 -4.00 0.21
CA ARG A 119 16.29 -4.87 -0.24
C ARG A 119 15.40 -4.20 -1.29
N ALA A 120 15.13 -2.90 -1.16
CA ALA A 120 14.38 -2.15 -2.16
C ALA A 120 15.14 -2.09 -3.50
N GLU A 121 16.46 -1.87 -3.48
CA GLU A 121 17.31 -1.87 -4.66
C GLU A 121 17.33 -3.23 -5.37
N GLU A 122 17.51 -4.33 -4.61
CA GLU A 122 17.44 -5.69 -5.17
C GLU A 122 16.10 -5.93 -5.88
N LEU A 123 15.00 -5.39 -5.37
CA LEU A 123 13.66 -5.55 -5.93
C LEU A 123 13.38 -4.59 -7.09
N GLY A 124 14.19 -3.56 -7.27
CA GLY A 124 14.12 -2.70 -8.44
C GLY A 124 14.04 -1.20 -8.18
N ALA A 125 14.21 -0.73 -6.93
CA ALA A 125 14.35 0.69 -6.66
C ALA A 125 15.62 1.23 -7.35
N THR A 126 15.49 2.38 -8.00
CA THR A 126 16.62 3.07 -8.66
C THR A 126 17.31 4.04 -7.71
N HIS A 127 16.56 4.58 -6.75
CA HIS A 127 17.04 5.53 -5.75
C HIS A 127 16.37 5.25 -4.41
N CYS A 128 17.11 5.49 -3.31
CA CYS A 128 16.62 5.33 -1.95
C CYS A 128 16.86 6.60 -1.14
N PHE A 129 15.88 7.04 -0.36
CA PHE A 129 15.96 8.24 0.46
C PHE A 129 15.50 7.97 1.90
N ASP A 130 16.27 8.49 2.86
CA ASP A 130 15.86 8.54 4.26
C ASP A 130 14.88 9.71 4.45
N SER A 131 13.66 9.40 4.87
CA SER A 131 12.61 10.41 5.06
C SER A 131 12.92 11.43 6.18
N ARG A 132 13.97 11.21 6.97
CA ARG A 132 14.44 12.15 7.98
C ARG A 132 15.41 13.20 7.41
N ASN A 133 15.90 13.02 6.17
CA ASN A 133 16.74 14.02 5.52
C ASN A 133 15.87 15.22 5.11
N ASN A 134 16.20 16.41 5.62
CA ASN A 134 15.45 17.64 5.33
C ASN A 134 15.53 18.05 3.86
N ASP A 135 16.61 17.69 3.17
CA ASP A 135 16.85 18.07 1.77
C ASP A 135 16.22 17.07 0.78
N MET A 136 15.65 15.95 1.27
CA MET A 136 15.11 14.86 0.47
C MET A 136 14.08 15.33 -0.58
N VAL A 137 13.19 16.22 -0.21
CA VAL A 137 12.13 16.72 -1.13
C VAL A 137 12.77 17.46 -2.30
N GLU A 138 13.74 18.33 -2.03
CA GLU A 138 14.45 19.10 -3.06
C GLU A 138 15.29 18.16 -3.94
N GLU A 139 16.04 17.23 -3.36
CA GLU A 139 16.82 16.22 -4.07
C GLU A 139 15.94 15.37 -5.02
N ILE A 140 14.76 14.95 -4.57
CA ILE A 140 13.82 14.17 -5.40
C ILE A 140 13.28 15.03 -6.54
N ARG A 141 12.92 16.29 -6.28
CA ARG A 141 12.41 17.20 -7.30
C ARG A 141 13.46 17.52 -8.35
N ASP A 142 14.71 17.70 -7.94
CA ASP A 142 15.84 17.92 -8.86
C ASP A 142 16.10 16.68 -9.71
N LEU A 143 16.12 15.50 -9.09
CA LEU A 143 16.29 14.22 -9.78
C LEU A 143 15.23 13.98 -10.86
N THR A 144 13.99 14.43 -10.61
CA THR A 144 12.82 14.17 -11.46
C THR A 144 12.34 15.37 -12.26
N ASN A 145 13.15 16.43 -12.35
CA ASN A 145 12.84 17.68 -13.07
C ASN A 145 11.48 18.30 -12.64
N GLY A 146 11.28 18.39 -11.33
CA GLY A 146 10.12 19.09 -10.75
C GLY A 146 9.16 18.21 -9.96
N GLY A 147 9.41 16.91 -9.85
CA GLY A 147 8.66 15.95 -9.04
C GLY A 147 8.31 14.67 -9.79
N VAL A 148 7.84 13.67 -9.06
CA VAL A 148 7.47 12.36 -9.61
C VAL A 148 6.08 12.39 -10.25
N ASP A 149 5.82 11.51 -11.22
CA ASP A 149 4.49 11.30 -11.82
C ASP A 149 3.51 10.72 -10.80
N TYR A 150 3.99 9.82 -9.96
CA TYR A 150 3.17 9.14 -8.95
C TYR A 150 3.91 9.05 -7.62
N ALA A 151 3.22 9.42 -6.54
CA ALA A 151 3.68 9.18 -5.16
C ALA A 151 2.69 8.24 -4.46
N ILE A 152 3.17 7.12 -3.93
CA ILE A 152 2.33 6.08 -3.33
C ILE A 152 2.69 5.93 -1.85
N ASP A 153 1.78 6.38 -0.97
CA ASP A 153 1.91 6.21 0.47
C ASP A 153 1.43 4.82 0.91
N LEU A 154 2.36 4.05 1.44
CA LEU A 154 2.16 2.71 2.02
C LEU A 154 2.64 2.63 3.48
N ALA A 155 2.99 3.78 4.06
CA ALA A 155 3.41 3.90 5.46
C ALA A 155 2.25 4.13 6.42
N GLY A 156 1.21 4.87 5.99
CA GLY A 156 0.04 5.15 6.80
C GLY A 156 0.28 6.16 7.93
N VAL A 157 1.19 7.10 7.74
CA VAL A 157 1.44 8.21 8.66
C VAL A 157 1.29 9.54 7.93
N ILE A 158 0.90 10.59 8.64
CA ILE A 158 0.66 11.91 8.03
C ILE A 158 1.91 12.45 7.31
N GLN A 159 3.07 12.27 7.90
CA GLN A 159 4.33 12.71 7.31
C GLN A 159 4.60 12.06 5.94
N ALA A 160 4.16 10.82 5.73
CA ALA A 160 4.28 10.17 4.42
C ALA A 160 3.36 10.82 3.38
N MET A 161 2.13 11.20 3.78
CA MET A 161 1.22 11.95 2.91
C MET A 161 1.75 13.35 2.59
N ASP A 162 2.31 14.05 3.60
CA ASP A 162 2.96 15.36 3.38
C ASP A 162 4.11 15.22 2.39
N THR A 163 4.97 14.22 2.57
CA THR A 163 6.07 13.91 1.64
C THR A 163 5.54 13.63 0.24
N ALA A 164 4.54 12.75 0.11
CA ALA A 164 3.94 12.41 -1.18
C ALA A 164 3.44 13.66 -1.92
N TYR A 165 2.78 14.55 -1.21
CA TYR A 165 2.26 15.79 -1.78
C TYR A 165 3.37 16.77 -2.20
N GLN A 166 4.47 16.83 -1.45
CA GLN A 166 5.58 17.75 -1.74
C GLN A 166 6.46 17.30 -2.91
N ILE A 167 6.60 15.98 -3.12
CA ILE A 167 7.46 15.43 -4.19
C ILE A 167 6.75 15.19 -5.51
N ILE A 168 5.42 15.35 -5.56
CA ILE A 168 4.65 15.16 -6.79
C ILE A 168 4.87 16.34 -7.75
N ARG A 169 4.94 16.08 -9.06
CA ARG A 169 4.95 17.13 -10.07
C ARG A 169 3.55 17.70 -10.34
N TYR A 170 3.47 18.81 -11.01
CA TYR A 170 2.20 19.33 -11.50
C TYR A 170 1.48 18.30 -12.40
N GLY A 171 0.20 18.06 -12.10
CA GLY A 171 -0.61 17.07 -12.79
C GLY A 171 -0.24 15.61 -12.48
N GLY A 172 0.63 15.37 -11.50
CA GLY A 172 0.91 14.03 -10.97
C GLY A 172 -0.22 13.49 -10.09
N SER A 173 -0.07 12.28 -9.56
CA SER A 173 -1.10 11.65 -8.73
C SER A 173 -0.53 11.06 -7.44
N VAL A 174 -1.20 11.34 -6.32
CA VAL A 174 -0.92 10.71 -5.03
C VAL A 174 -1.90 9.57 -4.81
N VAL A 175 -1.39 8.39 -4.45
CA VAL A 175 -2.19 7.22 -4.07
C VAL A 175 -1.83 6.84 -2.64
N THR A 176 -2.82 6.64 -1.78
CA THR A 176 -2.59 6.15 -0.42
C THR A 176 -3.31 4.84 -0.17
N ALA A 177 -2.63 3.88 0.40
CA ALA A 177 -3.17 2.65 0.96
C ALA A 177 -2.64 2.39 2.38
N GLY A 178 -1.81 3.31 2.90
CA GLY A 178 -1.39 3.32 4.29
C GLY A 178 -2.58 3.60 5.23
N LEU A 179 -2.70 2.83 6.31
CA LEU A 179 -3.77 2.98 7.28
C LEU A 179 -3.28 3.83 8.46
N SER A 180 -3.74 5.07 8.50
CA SER A 180 -3.50 5.97 9.63
C SER A 180 -4.41 5.66 10.82
N PRO A 181 -4.05 6.06 12.05
CA PRO A 181 -4.93 5.98 13.21
C PRO A 181 -6.28 6.67 12.97
N ILE A 182 -7.33 6.18 13.65
CA ILE A 182 -8.68 6.77 13.56
C ILE A 182 -8.61 8.25 13.95
N ASN A 183 -9.32 9.09 13.19
CA ASN A 183 -9.38 10.56 13.34
C ASN A 183 -8.09 11.31 12.94
N THR A 184 -7.13 10.66 12.28
CA THR A 184 -6.01 11.35 11.67
C THR A 184 -6.53 12.19 10.50
N GLN A 185 -6.12 13.46 10.43
CA GLN A 185 -6.51 14.39 9.37
C GLN A 185 -5.29 14.86 8.59
N PHE A 186 -5.41 14.90 7.28
CA PHE A 186 -4.48 15.53 6.36
C PHE A 186 -5.12 16.81 5.81
N SER A 187 -4.37 17.91 5.79
CA SER A 187 -4.84 19.21 5.29
C SER A 187 -3.88 19.73 4.25
N PHE A 188 -4.42 20.30 3.19
CA PHE A 188 -3.67 20.96 2.12
C PHE A 188 -4.37 22.27 1.73
N ASN A 189 -3.64 23.20 1.11
CA ASN A 189 -4.21 24.43 0.60
C ASN A 189 -5.00 24.15 -0.68
N HIS A 190 -6.24 24.60 -0.74
CA HIS A 190 -7.06 24.45 -1.95
C HIS A 190 -6.43 25.09 -3.18
N SER A 191 -5.75 26.25 -3.00
CA SER A 191 -5.04 26.93 -4.08
C SER A 191 -3.96 26.05 -4.72
N ASP A 192 -3.22 25.30 -3.90
CA ASP A 192 -2.14 24.44 -4.38
C ASP A 192 -2.71 23.26 -5.21
N LEU A 193 -3.88 22.74 -4.81
CA LEU A 193 -4.57 21.68 -5.55
C LEU A 193 -5.04 22.12 -6.95
N VAL A 194 -5.33 23.42 -7.12
CA VAL A 194 -5.80 23.99 -8.39
C VAL A 194 -4.64 24.49 -9.25
N ALA A 195 -3.55 24.95 -8.62
CA ALA A 195 -2.39 25.50 -9.28
C ALA A 195 -1.32 24.44 -9.62
N GLN A 196 -1.43 23.26 -9.03
CA GLN A 196 -0.61 22.10 -9.29
C GLN A 196 -1.37 21.11 -10.19
#